data_3bf5e025612e1a8e0804e0301a856b76
#
_entry.id   3bf5e025612e1a8e0804e0301a856b76
#
_cell.length_a   1.000
_cell.length_b   1.000
_cell.length_c   1.000
_cell.angle_alpha   90.00
_cell.angle_beta   90.00
_cell.angle_gamma   90.00
#
_symmetry.space_group_name_H-M   'P 1'
#
loop_
_entity.id
_entity.type
_entity.pdbx_description
1 polymer ?
#
loop_
_entity_poly.entity_id
_entity_poly.type
_entity_poly.pdbx_seq_one_letter_code
_entity_poly.pdbx_strand_id
1 'polypeptide(L)'
;MKIVETISALGKATEGCVLTIGNFDGVHLGHQEIITAGRQIAREKGVELVAMTFEPHPVAVLYPERAPGVLTPLQIKKHRLAQCGVDLLIVLAGDPELLRLSPDDFASRFLVENIRPSVVVEGSDFNFGADRAGNIETLKTFGSTKGFEVCVVEPKKIKLSTGQSVRVSSTMIRYMLESGHVADARAALGRPYRLVGEIIPGRGIGKKLGFPTLNMKRPGQVIPAEGVYAGFVRVGETEEDVLGSDDTIPAAYSIGQARTYGDDFPLLIEAHLLDEHIDAAVGKYMAMDFVERIRAQHKFKTPQELSKQIAGDCAVAKEILACADDQKDLR
;
A
#
# COMPACT_ATOMS: atom_id res chain seq x y z
N MET A 1 18.40 0.58 -0.41
CA MET A 1 17.83 1.50 -1.44
C MET A 1 18.21 2.93 -1.12
N LYS A 2 18.83 3.65 -2.06
CA LYS A 2 19.08 5.10 -1.95
C LYS A 2 17.82 5.87 -2.30
N ILE A 3 17.65 7.10 -1.79
CA ILE A 3 16.49 7.96 -2.07
C ILE A 3 16.99 9.32 -2.54
N VAL A 4 16.40 9.82 -3.62
CA VAL A 4 16.69 11.15 -4.19
C VAL A 4 15.36 11.88 -4.41
N GLU A 5 15.26 13.10 -3.90
CA GLU A 5 14.02 13.89 -3.91
C GLU A 5 14.07 15.08 -4.89
N THR A 6 15.21 15.29 -5.57
CA THR A 6 15.36 16.35 -6.57
C THR A 6 16.13 15.85 -7.78
N ILE A 7 15.78 16.33 -8.97
CA ILE A 7 16.47 15.98 -10.23
C ILE A 7 17.93 16.43 -10.19
N SER A 8 18.21 17.59 -9.62
CA SER A 8 19.56 18.13 -9.50
C SER A 8 20.53 17.26 -8.66
N ALA A 9 19.98 16.40 -7.79
CA ALA A 9 20.76 15.50 -6.97
C ALA A 9 21.07 14.15 -7.64
N LEU A 10 20.53 13.87 -8.85
CA LEU A 10 20.76 12.60 -9.55
C LEU A 10 22.21 12.45 -10.03
N GLY A 11 22.81 13.51 -10.53
CA GLY A 11 24.18 13.48 -11.06
C GLY A 11 24.35 12.37 -12.11
N LYS A 12 25.39 11.53 -11.92
CA LYS A 12 25.64 10.34 -12.78
C LYS A 12 25.05 9.04 -12.22
N ALA A 13 24.33 9.10 -11.10
CA ALA A 13 23.86 7.90 -10.41
C ALA A 13 22.85 7.07 -11.22
N THR A 14 22.23 7.67 -12.23
CA THR A 14 21.21 7.02 -13.06
C THR A 14 21.69 6.70 -14.48
N GLU A 15 22.92 7.07 -14.85
CA GLU A 15 23.44 6.86 -16.20
C GLU A 15 23.52 5.37 -16.56
N GLY A 16 22.81 4.96 -17.59
CA GLY A 16 22.73 3.56 -18.03
C GLY A 16 21.82 2.67 -17.20
N CYS A 17 21.10 3.19 -16.22
CA CYS A 17 20.23 2.43 -15.34
C CYS A 17 19.07 1.71 -16.08
N VAL A 18 18.44 0.77 -15.39
CA VAL A 18 17.11 0.28 -15.74
C VAL A 18 16.09 1.10 -14.95
N LEU A 19 15.15 1.74 -15.63
CA LEU A 19 14.17 2.65 -15.06
C LEU A 19 12.76 2.06 -15.10
N THR A 20 12.00 2.25 -14.03
CA THR A 20 10.54 2.10 -14.05
C THR A 20 9.86 3.31 -13.40
N ILE A 21 8.71 3.73 -13.92
CA ILE A 21 8.02 4.97 -13.55
C ILE A 21 6.59 4.66 -13.13
N GLY A 22 6.20 5.03 -11.93
CA GLY A 22 4.82 4.80 -11.50
C GLY A 22 4.48 5.46 -10.18
N ASN A 23 3.19 5.54 -9.88
CA ASN A 23 2.76 5.99 -8.57
C ASN A 23 3.05 4.93 -7.48
N PHE A 24 3.17 3.68 -7.87
CA PHE A 24 3.43 2.52 -7.01
C PHE A 24 2.53 2.47 -5.77
N ASP A 25 1.30 3.03 -5.89
CA ASP A 25 0.37 3.02 -4.78
C ASP A 25 -0.18 1.61 -4.55
N GLY A 26 0.03 1.09 -3.34
CA GLY A 26 -0.20 -0.30 -2.99
C GLY A 26 1.01 -1.23 -3.21
N VAL A 27 1.96 -0.92 -4.07
CA VAL A 27 3.05 -1.83 -4.50
C VAL A 27 2.51 -3.24 -4.71
N HIS A 28 1.42 -3.33 -5.49
CA HIS A 28 0.67 -4.56 -5.75
C HIS A 28 1.41 -5.50 -6.70
N LEU A 29 0.91 -6.74 -6.87
CA LEU A 29 1.56 -7.76 -7.70
C LEU A 29 1.90 -7.29 -9.12
N GLY A 30 1.08 -6.43 -9.75
CA GLY A 30 1.42 -5.84 -11.05
C GLY A 30 2.66 -4.95 -11.00
N HIS A 31 2.82 -4.13 -9.96
CA HIS A 31 4.04 -3.34 -9.74
C HIS A 31 5.25 -4.24 -9.46
N GLN A 32 5.05 -5.30 -8.65
CA GLN A 32 6.11 -6.24 -8.30
C GLN A 32 6.62 -7.00 -9.53
N GLU A 33 5.76 -7.37 -10.49
CA GLU A 33 6.18 -8.00 -11.75
C GLU A 33 7.06 -7.06 -12.59
N ILE A 34 6.69 -5.77 -12.71
CA ILE A 34 7.50 -4.75 -13.41
C ILE A 34 8.86 -4.60 -12.75
N ILE A 35 8.90 -4.46 -11.42
CA ILE A 35 10.13 -4.32 -10.64
C ILE A 35 10.99 -5.58 -10.76
N THR A 36 10.39 -6.78 -10.75
CA THR A 36 11.10 -8.05 -10.89
C THR A 36 11.75 -8.17 -12.27
N ALA A 37 11.03 -7.82 -13.34
CA ALA A 37 11.57 -7.79 -14.70
C ALA A 37 12.71 -6.76 -14.82
N GLY A 38 12.51 -5.55 -14.27
CA GLY A 38 13.55 -4.52 -14.25
C GLY A 38 14.79 -4.95 -13.48
N ARG A 39 14.63 -5.60 -12.33
CA ARG A 39 15.73 -6.13 -11.52
C ARG A 39 16.53 -7.21 -12.23
N GLN A 40 15.85 -8.08 -12.97
CA GLN A 40 16.54 -9.09 -13.77
C GLN A 40 17.42 -8.45 -14.84
N ILE A 41 16.86 -7.50 -15.63
CA ILE A 41 17.59 -6.79 -16.67
C ILE A 41 18.77 -5.98 -16.07
N ALA A 42 18.55 -5.30 -14.94
CA ALA A 42 19.59 -4.54 -14.26
C ALA A 42 20.78 -5.43 -13.84
N ARG A 43 20.51 -6.62 -13.31
CA ARG A 43 21.54 -7.62 -12.98
C ARG A 43 22.31 -8.11 -14.20
N GLU A 44 21.61 -8.43 -15.28
CA GLU A 44 22.22 -8.89 -16.54
C GLU A 44 23.13 -7.84 -17.18
N LYS A 45 22.74 -6.55 -17.07
CA LYS A 45 23.54 -5.43 -17.59
C LYS A 45 24.57 -4.90 -16.58
N GLY A 46 24.55 -5.33 -15.31
CA GLY A 46 25.46 -4.85 -14.27
C GLY A 46 25.21 -3.39 -13.85
N VAL A 47 23.96 -2.93 -13.88
CA VAL A 47 23.53 -1.55 -13.57
C VAL A 47 22.49 -1.51 -12.44
N GLU A 48 22.19 -0.30 -11.91
CA GLU A 48 21.17 -0.13 -10.87
C GLU A 48 19.73 -0.20 -11.45
N LEU A 49 18.80 -0.77 -10.67
CA LEU A 49 17.36 -0.62 -10.88
C LEU A 49 16.89 0.65 -10.20
N VAL A 50 16.38 1.57 -10.98
CA VAL A 50 15.84 2.85 -10.53
C VAL A 50 14.31 2.84 -10.65
N ALA A 51 13.62 3.13 -9.56
CA ALA A 51 12.19 3.42 -9.58
C ALA A 51 11.97 4.93 -9.44
N MET A 52 11.00 5.48 -10.19
CA MET A 52 10.60 6.86 -10.05
C MET A 52 9.13 6.96 -9.68
N THR A 53 8.83 7.73 -8.66
CA THR A 53 7.48 7.98 -8.17
C THR A 53 7.22 9.45 -7.91
N PHE A 54 5.95 9.80 -7.78
CA PHE A 54 5.49 11.15 -7.46
C PHE A 54 4.85 11.19 -6.08
N GLU A 55 5.16 12.25 -5.32
CA GLU A 55 4.56 12.48 -4.01
C GLU A 55 4.32 13.99 -3.81
N PRO A 56 3.08 14.47 -3.66
CA PRO A 56 1.85 13.65 -3.68
C PRO A 56 1.52 13.04 -5.04
N HIS A 57 0.49 12.19 -5.08
CA HIS A 57 -0.01 11.58 -6.31
C HIS A 57 -0.35 12.64 -7.36
N PRO A 58 0.03 12.49 -8.65
CA PRO A 58 -0.19 13.52 -9.69
C PRO A 58 -1.62 14.04 -9.77
N VAL A 59 -2.63 13.17 -9.63
CA VAL A 59 -4.04 13.58 -9.60
C VAL A 59 -4.34 14.48 -8.40
N ALA A 60 -3.72 14.26 -7.25
CA ALA A 60 -3.92 15.11 -6.08
C ALA A 60 -3.34 16.53 -6.26
N VAL A 61 -2.34 16.67 -7.14
CA VAL A 61 -1.75 17.96 -7.46
C VAL A 61 -2.58 18.71 -8.54
N LEU A 62 -2.94 17.99 -9.61
CA LEU A 62 -3.62 18.59 -10.76
C LEU A 62 -5.14 18.76 -10.55
N TYR A 63 -5.76 17.83 -9.82
CA TYR A 63 -7.20 17.73 -9.60
C TYR A 63 -7.49 17.26 -8.16
N PRO A 64 -7.27 18.10 -7.13
CA PRO A 64 -7.37 17.71 -5.72
C PRO A 64 -8.71 17.06 -5.35
N GLU A 65 -9.80 17.50 -5.96
CA GLU A 65 -11.15 16.97 -5.75
C GLU A 65 -11.37 15.55 -6.30
N ARG A 66 -10.45 15.08 -7.15
CA ARG A 66 -10.45 13.72 -7.74
C ARG A 66 -9.34 12.85 -7.21
N ALA A 67 -8.63 13.33 -6.18
CA ALA A 67 -7.52 12.59 -5.59
C ALA A 67 -7.99 11.22 -5.09
N PRO A 68 -7.37 10.12 -5.55
CA PRO A 68 -7.71 8.80 -5.02
C PRO A 68 -7.24 8.66 -3.58
N GLY A 69 -7.95 7.87 -2.78
CA GLY A 69 -7.46 7.50 -1.45
C GLY A 69 -6.10 6.80 -1.53
N VAL A 70 -5.22 7.10 -0.59
CA VAL A 70 -3.86 6.56 -0.55
C VAL A 70 -3.87 5.14 0.00
N LEU A 71 -3.37 4.17 -0.75
CA LEU A 71 -3.16 2.80 -0.26
C LEU A 71 -1.88 2.70 0.56
N THR A 72 -0.84 3.35 0.11
CA THR A 72 0.51 3.20 0.63
C THR A 72 1.16 4.58 0.78
N PRO A 73 1.13 5.19 1.98
CA PRO A 73 1.90 6.41 2.28
C PRO A 73 3.38 6.25 1.94
N LEU A 74 4.07 7.37 1.74
CA LEU A 74 5.43 7.37 1.21
C LEU A 74 6.40 6.49 2.00
N GLN A 75 6.34 6.46 3.34
CA GLN A 75 7.24 5.63 4.13
C GLN A 75 7.01 4.13 3.91
N ILE A 76 5.74 3.71 3.86
CA ILE A 76 5.40 2.31 3.54
C ILE A 76 5.81 1.99 2.09
N LYS A 77 5.61 2.91 1.15
CA LYS A 77 6.03 2.77 -0.26
C LYS A 77 7.54 2.58 -0.37
N LYS A 78 8.33 3.43 0.29
CA LYS A 78 9.80 3.34 0.37
C LYS A 78 10.24 1.96 0.88
N HIS A 79 9.67 1.52 1.99
CA HIS A 79 9.96 0.22 2.59
C HIS A 79 9.65 -0.94 1.62
N ARG A 80 8.46 -0.93 0.98
CA ARG A 80 8.05 -1.99 0.05
C ARG A 80 8.88 -2.03 -1.23
N LEU A 81 9.21 -0.89 -1.81
CA LEU A 81 10.08 -0.83 -3.01
C LEU A 81 11.49 -1.35 -2.70
N ALA A 82 12.02 -1.03 -1.51
CA ALA A 82 13.29 -1.59 -1.06
C ALA A 82 13.25 -3.12 -0.94
N GLN A 83 12.18 -3.68 -0.36
CA GLN A 83 11.97 -5.13 -0.29
C GLN A 83 11.87 -5.80 -1.66
N CYS A 84 11.31 -5.10 -2.66
CA CYS A 84 11.28 -5.58 -4.05
C CYS A 84 12.65 -5.50 -4.76
N GLY A 85 13.65 -4.89 -4.12
CA GLY A 85 15.02 -4.83 -4.64
C GLY A 85 15.27 -3.67 -5.59
N VAL A 86 14.58 -2.55 -5.41
CA VAL A 86 14.93 -1.26 -6.03
C VAL A 86 16.20 -0.73 -5.39
N ASP A 87 17.18 -0.32 -6.20
CA ASP A 87 18.47 0.20 -5.74
C ASP A 87 18.41 1.70 -5.42
N LEU A 88 17.72 2.46 -6.28
CA LEU A 88 17.52 3.90 -6.16
C LEU A 88 16.04 4.26 -6.38
N LEU A 89 15.46 4.98 -5.44
CA LEU A 89 14.14 5.57 -5.58
C LEU A 89 14.23 7.08 -5.80
N ILE A 90 13.68 7.55 -6.91
CA ILE A 90 13.48 8.98 -7.19
C ILE A 90 12.06 9.33 -6.75
N VAL A 91 11.93 10.22 -5.78
CA VAL A 91 10.64 10.76 -5.32
C VAL A 91 10.53 12.19 -5.80
N LEU A 92 9.72 12.41 -6.81
CA LEU A 92 9.52 13.76 -7.33
C LEU A 92 8.37 14.44 -6.60
N ALA A 93 8.62 15.65 -6.14
CA ALA A 93 7.53 16.54 -5.75
C ALA A 93 6.57 16.69 -6.94
N GLY A 94 5.27 16.69 -6.66
CA GLY A 94 4.25 16.91 -7.70
C GLY A 94 4.34 18.33 -8.27
N ASP A 95 5.42 18.61 -9.00
CA ASP A 95 5.57 19.88 -9.70
C ASP A 95 4.57 19.95 -10.86
N PRO A 96 3.64 20.91 -10.85
CA PRO A 96 2.67 21.06 -11.93
C PRO A 96 3.33 21.28 -13.31
N GLU A 97 4.50 21.89 -13.38
CA GLU A 97 5.23 22.09 -14.64
C GLU A 97 5.71 20.75 -15.21
N LEU A 98 6.31 19.91 -14.37
CA LEU A 98 6.73 18.57 -14.76
C LEU A 98 5.54 17.70 -15.20
N LEU A 99 4.44 17.75 -14.46
CA LEU A 99 3.23 16.95 -14.74
C LEU A 99 2.48 17.39 -16.00
N ARG A 100 2.76 18.62 -16.51
CA ARG A 100 2.18 19.17 -17.74
C ARG A 100 3.10 19.06 -18.95
N LEU A 101 4.27 18.44 -18.82
CA LEU A 101 5.15 18.23 -19.98
C LEU A 101 4.44 17.42 -21.05
N SER A 102 4.64 17.79 -22.30
CA SER A 102 4.24 16.94 -23.43
C SER A 102 4.96 15.60 -23.37
N PRO A 103 4.45 14.50 -24.00
CA PRO A 103 5.18 13.25 -24.08
C PRO A 103 6.61 13.38 -24.63
N ASP A 104 6.81 14.26 -25.62
CA ASP A 104 8.13 14.50 -26.21
C ASP A 104 9.08 15.22 -25.25
N ASP A 105 8.61 16.29 -24.59
CA ASP A 105 9.40 17.00 -23.59
C ASP A 105 9.73 16.11 -22.39
N PHE A 106 8.80 15.27 -21.95
CA PHE A 106 9.04 14.29 -20.89
C PHE A 106 10.13 13.29 -21.31
N ALA A 107 10.05 12.73 -22.52
CA ALA A 107 11.05 11.80 -23.00
C ALA A 107 12.41 12.48 -23.24
N SER A 108 12.44 13.67 -23.88
CA SER A 108 13.68 14.35 -24.24
C SER A 108 14.38 14.96 -23.05
N ARG A 109 13.68 15.88 -22.36
CA ARG A 109 14.28 16.68 -21.30
C ARG A 109 14.39 15.90 -20.00
N PHE A 110 13.37 15.07 -19.69
CA PHE A 110 13.34 14.40 -18.41
C PHE A 110 14.07 13.05 -18.45
N LEU A 111 13.70 12.14 -19.34
CA LEU A 111 14.34 10.82 -19.40
C LEU A 111 15.78 10.92 -19.97
N VAL A 112 15.95 11.53 -21.14
CA VAL A 112 17.24 11.48 -21.85
C VAL A 112 18.27 12.43 -21.25
N GLU A 113 17.91 13.67 -20.91
CA GLU A 113 18.88 14.64 -20.40
C GLU A 113 19.23 14.42 -18.94
N ASN A 114 18.25 14.04 -18.11
CA ASN A 114 18.44 13.96 -16.65
C ASN A 114 18.69 12.53 -16.14
N ILE A 115 17.92 11.51 -16.59
CA ILE A 115 18.02 10.15 -16.06
C ILE A 115 18.97 9.29 -16.87
N ARG A 116 18.92 9.36 -18.20
CA ARG A 116 19.76 8.60 -19.15
C ARG A 116 19.65 7.09 -18.95
N PRO A 117 18.44 6.52 -18.93
CA PRO A 117 18.29 5.08 -18.77
C PRO A 117 18.81 4.33 -20.00
N SER A 118 19.33 3.12 -19.82
CA SER A 118 19.56 2.19 -20.93
C SER A 118 18.33 1.38 -21.30
N VAL A 119 17.46 1.12 -20.30
CA VAL A 119 16.19 0.39 -20.46
C VAL A 119 15.12 1.05 -19.62
N VAL A 120 13.91 1.20 -20.19
CA VAL A 120 12.70 1.57 -19.45
C VAL A 120 11.78 0.35 -19.41
N VAL A 121 11.35 -0.07 -18.22
CA VAL A 121 10.49 -1.25 -18.00
C VAL A 121 9.14 -0.80 -17.50
N GLU A 122 8.07 -1.06 -18.27
CA GLU A 122 6.72 -0.58 -17.96
C GLU A 122 5.65 -1.62 -18.26
N GLY A 123 4.48 -1.42 -17.64
CA GLY A 123 3.28 -2.19 -17.99
C GLY A 123 2.71 -1.78 -19.36
N SER A 124 2.03 -2.70 -20.04
CA SER A 124 1.41 -2.43 -21.37
C SER A 124 0.36 -1.31 -21.36
N ASP A 125 -0.11 -0.89 -20.18
CA ASP A 125 -1.06 0.20 -19.96
C ASP A 125 -0.43 1.50 -19.48
N PHE A 126 0.90 1.59 -19.49
CA PHE A 126 1.62 2.79 -19.10
C PHE A 126 1.24 3.99 -19.98
N ASN A 127 0.97 5.11 -19.31
CA ASN A 127 0.71 6.38 -19.99
C ASN A 127 1.49 7.49 -19.27
N PHE A 128 1.97 8.47 -20.02
CA PHE A 128 2.78 9.57 -19.53
C PHE A 128 2.52 10.88 -20.27
N GLY A 129 3.10 11.95 -19.76
CA GLY A 129 2.92 13.30 -20.31
C GLY A 129 1.54 13.88 -20.00
N ALA A 130 1.36 15.16 -20.37
CA ALA A 130 0.12 15.89 -20.14
C ALA A 130 -1.08 15.11 -20.71
N ASP A 131 -2.17 15.10 -19.96
CA ASP A 131 -3.43 14.42 -20.30
C ASP A 131 -3.27 12.95 -20.67
N ARG A 132 -2.14 12.31 -20.23
CA ARG A 132 -1.80 10.89 -20.54
C ARG A 132 -1.68 10.63 -22.05
N ALA A 133 -1.25 11.63 -22.82
CA ALA A 133 -1.19 11.58 -24.29
C ALA A 133 -0.11 10.61 -24.81
N GLY A 134 0.95 10.33 -24.04
CA GLY A 134 1.95 9.31 -24.35
C GLY A 134 1.53 7.93 -23.84
N ASN A 135 1.84 6.89 -24.59
CA ASN A 135 1.61 5.50 -24.27
C ASN A 135 2.84 4.63 -24.56
N ILE A 136 2.73 3.30 -24.41
CA ILE A 136 3.83 2.36 -24.63
C ILE A 136 4.41 2.44 -26.07
N GLU A 137 3.58 2.60 -27.09
CA GLU A 137 4.06 2.69 -28.47
C GLU A 137 4.82 4.01 -28.72
N THR A 138 4.33 5.11 -28.13
CA THR A 138 5.04 6.38 -28.12
C THR A 138 6.39 6.25 -27.41
N LEU A 139 6.44 5.56 -26.28
CA LEU A 139 7.66 5.34 -25.52
C LEU A 139 8.69 4.49 -26.31
N LYS A 140 8.25 3.44 -27.00
CA LYS A 140 9.10 2.62 -27.89
C LYS A 140 9.68 3.45 -29.03
N THR A 141 8.87 4.32 -29.64
CA THR A 141 9.32 5.23 -30.70
C THR A 141 10.41 6.18 -30.19
N PHE A 142 10.22 6.75 -29.00
CA PHE A 142 11.24 7.57 -28.37
C PHE A 142 12.49 6.75 -28.01
N GLY A 143 12.34 5.55 -27.48
CA GLY A 143 13.45 4.66 -27.17
C GLY A 143 14.34 4.41 -28.39
N SER A 144 13.74 4.06 -29.53
CA SER A 144 14.47 3.79 -30.78
C SER A 144 15.19 5.02 -31.34
N THR A 145 14.65 6.23 -31.14
CA THR A 145 15.22 7.48 -31.67
C THR A 145 16.21 8.14 -30.69
N LYS A 146 16.03 7.93 -29.39
CA LYS A 146 16.76 8.60 -28.31
C LYS A 146 17.76 7.69 -27.58
N GLY A 147 17.84 6.40 -27.95
CA GLY A 147 18.92 5.50 -27.53
C GLY A 147 18.65 4.73 -26.22
N PHE A 148 17.39 4.38 -25.88
CA PHE A 148 17.06 3.46 -24.80
C PHE A 148 16.11 2.34 -25.27
N GLU A 149 16.21 1.18 -24.63
CA GLU A 149 15.30 0.05 -24.88
C GLU A 149 14.01 0.20 -24.06
N VAL A 150 12.91 -0.40 -24.53
CA VAL A 150 11.64 -0.47 -23.79
C VAL A 150 11.24 -1.92 -23.62
N CYS A 151 11.18 -2.37 -22.37
CA CYS A 151 10.66 -3.67 -21.99
C CYS A 151 9.22 -3.52 -21.49
N VAL A 152 8.30 -4.31 -22.05
CA VAL A 152 6.87 -4.25 -21.69
C VAL A 152 6.48 -5.48 -20.89
N VAL A 153 5.87 -5.28 -19.74
CA VAL A 153 5.40 -6.33 -18.85
C VAL A 153 3.88 -6.45 -18.96
N GLU A 154 3.40 -7.68 -19.14
CA GLU A 154 1.97 -7.94 -19.22
C GLU A 154 1.25 -7.77 -17.88
N PRO A 155 -0.01 -7.31 -17.87
CA PRO A 155 -0.76 -7.07 -16.65
C PRO A 155 -0.96 -8.36 -15.84
N LYS A 156 -0.63 -8.29 -14.55
CA LYS A 156 -0.91 -9.40 -13.60
C LYS A 156 -2.40 -9.59 -13.43
N LYS A 157 -2.85 -10.84 -13.51
CA LYS A 157 -4.22 -11.25 -13.17
C LYS A 157 -4.21 -12.14 -11.94
N ILE A 158 -5.24 -12.02 -11.13
CA ILE A 158 -5.51 -12.88 -9.97
C ILE A 158 -6.91 -13.47 -10.06
N LYS A 159 -7.14 -14.55 -9.35
CA LYS A 159 -8.48 -15.13 -9.16
C LYS A 159 -9.03 -14.65 -7.82
N LEU A 160 -10.19 -14.02 -7.84
CA LEU A 160 -10.90 -13.58 -6.64
C LEU A 160 -11.54 -14.75 -5.90
N SER A 161 -11.97 -14.52 -4.66
CA SER A 161 -12.75 -15.46 -3.85
C SER A 161 -14.03 -15.94 -4.57
N THR A 162 -14.60 -15.08 -5.42
CA THR A 162 -15.75 -15.41 -6.29
C THR A 162 -15.40 -16.35 -7.44
N GLY A 163 -14.13 -16.64 -7.67
CA GLY A 163 -13.64 -17.41 -8.83
C GLY A 163 -13.38 -16.59 -10.09
N GLN A 164 -13.76 -15.31 -10.11
CA GLN A 164 -13.54 -14.42 -11.26
C GLN A 164 -12.06 -14.04 -11.39
N SER A 165 -11.53 -14.09 -12.63
CA SER A 165 -10.19 -13.60 -12.93
C SER A 165 -10.24 -12.11 -13.25
N VAL A 166 -9.44 -11.30 -12.53
CA VAL A 166 -9.40 -9.86 -12.70
C VAL A 166 -7.96 -9.36 -12.82
N ARG A 167 -7.77 -8.25 -13.52
CA ARG A 167 -6.50 -7.56 -13.59
C ARG A 167 -6.24 -6.80 -12.28
N VAL A 168 -5.01 -6.91 -11.76
CA VAL A 168 -4.59 -6.18 -10.56
C VAL A 168 -4.35 -4.70 -10.87
N SER A 169 -4.92 -3.82 -10.06
CA SER A 169 -4.67 -2.38 -10.11
C SER A 169 -4.95 -1.71 -8.77
N SER A 170 -4.34 -0.54 -8.50
CA SER A 170 -4.60 0.23 -7.29
C SER A 170 -6.07 0.63 -7.14
N THR A 171 -6.76 0.96 -8.24
CA THR A 171 -8.21 1.28 -8.24
C THR A 171 -9.05 0.10 -7.76
N MET A 172 -8.75 -1.11 -8.26
CA MET A 172 -9.46 -2.32 -7.86
C MET A 172 -9.22 -2.64 -6.38
N ILE A 173 -7.99 -2.46 -5.89
CA ILE A 173 -7.65 -2.71 -4.49
C ILE A 173 -8.39 -1.73 -3.57
N ARG A 174 -8.50 -0.43 -3.94
CA ARG A 174 -9.31 0.53 -3.18
C ARG A 174 -10.76 0.06 -3.08
N TYR A 175 -11.35 -0.31 -4.20
CA TYR A 175 -12.73 -0.82 -4.23
C TYR A 175 -12.91 -2.05 -3.33
N MET A 176 -11.97 -3.01 -3.36
CA MET A 176 -12.01 -4.20 -2.50
C MET A 176 -11.97 -3.81 -1.02
N LEU A 177 -11.07 -2.91 -0.61
CA LEU A 177 -10.96 -2.46 0.77
C LEU A 177 -12.22 -1.72 1.23
N GLU A 178 -12.71 -0.78 0.43
CA GLU A 178 -13.91 0.01 0.71
C GLU A 178 -15.18 -0.84 0.74
N SER A 179 -15.16 -2.01 0.10
CA SER A 179 -16.23 -3.01 0.15
C SER A 179 -15.99 -4.09 1.23
N GLY A 180 -14.85 -4.06 1.94
CA GLY A 180 -14.50 -5.00 2.99
C GLY A 180 -13.93 -6.35 2.51
N HIS A 181 -13.60 -6.48 1.22
CA HIS A 181 -12.99 -7.68 0.62
C HIS A 181 -11.46 -7.69 0.85
N VAL A 182 -11.05 -7.69 2.12
CA VAL A 182 -9.62 -7.60 2.48
C VAL A 182 -8.81 -8.82 2.06
N ALA A 183 -9.41 -10.01 2.00
CA ALA A 183 -8.76 -11.23 1.49
C ALA A 183 -8.43 -11.12 0.00
N ASP A 184 -9.35 -10.62 -0.83
CA ASP A 184 -9.10 -10.37 -2.24
C ASP A 184 -8.06 -9.24 -2.45
N ALA A 185 -8.10 -8.19 -1.62
CA ALA A 185 -7.08 -7.15 -1.62
C ALA A 185 -5.69 -7.73 -1.24
N ARG A 186 -5.63 -8.64 -0.26
CA ARG A 186 -4.41 -9.39 0.11
C ARG A 186 -3.89 -10.20 -1.08
N ALA A 187 -4.75 -10.90 -1.80
CA ALA A 187 -4.37 -11.65 -2.99
C ALA A 187 -3.82 -10.74 -4.10
N ALA A 188 -4.38 -9.54 -4.29
CA ALA A 188 -3.91 -8.55 -5.26
C ALA A 188 -2.59 -7.88 -4.86
N LEU A 189 -2.38 -7.67 -3.56
CA LEU A 189 -1.15 -7.08 -3.00
C LEU A 189 -0.02 -8.10 -2.88
N GLY A 190 -0.32 -9.41 -2.83
CA GLY A 190 0.62 -10.48 -2.48
C GLY A 190 0.97 -10.49 -0.98
N ARG A 191 0.27 -9.72 -0.16
CA ARG A 191 0.47 -9.59 1.29
C ARG A 191 -0.78 -8.96 1.93
N PRO A 192 -0.95 -9.04 3.27
CA PRO A 192 -2.00 -8.28 3.96
C PRO A 192 -1.94 -6.78 3.69
N TYR A 193 -3.09 -6.13 3.56
CA TYR A 193 -3.17 -4.68 3.56
C TYR A 193 -2.82 -4.15 4.94
N ARG A 194 -1.96 -3.13 4.99
CA ARG A 194 -1.45 -2.55 6.24
C ARG A 194 -1.93 -1.13 6.44
N LEU A 195 -2.65 -0.89 7.55
CA LEU A 195 -2.84 0.45 8.10
C LEU A 195 -1.75 0.76 9.12
N VAL A 196 -1.24 1.99 9.13
CA VAL A 196 -0.28 2.46 10.13
C VAL A 196 -0.77 3.77 10.71
N GLY A 197 -0.70 3.88 12.03
CA GLY A 197 -1.10 5.10 12.72
C GLY A 197 -0.69 5.14 14.18
N GLU A 198 -0.79 6.33 14.76
CA GLU A 198 -0.53 6.60 16.18
C GLU A 198 -1.61 5.95 17.06
N ILE A 199 -1.21 5.38 18.18
CA ILE A 199 -2.11 4.86 19.21
C ILE A 199 -2.59 6.01 20.08
N ILE A 200 -3.90 6.21 20.12
CA ILE A 200 -4.56 7.28 20.91
C ILE A 200 -5.38 6.69 22.06
N PRO A 201 -5.72 7.51 23.08
CA PRO A 201 -6.61 7.08 24.15
C PRO A 201 -7.97 6.64 23.61
N GLY A 202 -8.44 5.48 24.05
CA GLY A 202 -9.79 4.98 23.78
C GLY A 202 -10.78 5.34 24.88
N ARG A 203 -12.06 5.04 24.67
CA ARG A 203 -13.14 5.28 25.65
C ARG A 203 -13.15 4.29 26.82
N GLY A 204 -12.32 3.25 26.77
CA GLY A 204 -12.20 2.24 27.82
C GLY A 204 -13.40 1.28 27.94
N ILE A 205 -14.31 1.26 26.96
CA ILE A 205 -15.50 0.39 26.99
C ILE A 205 -15.07 -1.08 26.85
N GLY A 206 -14.18 -1.39 25.92
CA GLY A 206 -13.64 -2.74 25.74
C GLY A 206 -13.00 -3.28 27.03
N LYS A 207 -12.22 -2.46 27.74
CA LYS A 207 -11.61 -2.85 29.02
C LYS A 207 -12.66 -3.24 30.08
N LYS A 208 -13.80 -2.51 30.15
CA LYS A 208 -14.91 -2.83 31.07
C LYS A 208 -15.61 -4.13 30.71
N LEU A 209 -15.58 -4.54 29.45
CA LEU A 209 -16.19 -5.77 28.96
C LEU A 209 -15.22 -6.97 28.98
N GLY A 210 -13.96 -6.78 29.41
CA GLY A 210 -12.94 -7.83 29.44
C GLY A 210 -12.11 -7.94 28.12
N PHE A 211 -12.32 -7.02 27.17
CA PHE A 211 -11.64 -7.00 25.87
C PHE A 211 -10.95 -5.64 25.67
N PRO A 212 -9.80 -5.39 26.30
CA PRO A 212 -9.07 -4.14 26.13
C PRO A 212 -8.63 -3.97 24.67
N THR A 213 -8.71 -2.72 24.16
CA THR A 213 -8.39 -2.40 22.78
C THR A 213 -7.35 -1.29 22.68
N LEU A 214 -6.46 -1.39 21.71
CA LEU A 214 -5.66 -0.28 21.19
C LEU A 214 -6.51 0.50 20.19
N ASN A 215 -6.45 1.83 20.23
CA ASN A 215 -7.22 2.69 19.34
C ASN A 215 -6.26 3.43 18.41
N MET A 216 -6.47 3.32 17.09
CA MET A 216 -5.67 4.02 16.09
C MET A 216 -6.28 5.37 15.76
N LYS A 217 -5.46 6.41 15.78
CA LYS A 217 -5.79 7.69 15.15
C LYS A 217 -6.03 7.45 13.66
N ARG A 218 -7.13 8.01 13.12
CA ARG A 218 -7.48 7.83 11.73
C ARG A 218 -6.32 8.22 10.80
N PRO A 219 -5.73 7.27 10.05
CA PRO A 219 -4.66 7.56 9.11
C PRO A 219 -5.20 8.17 7.80
N GLY A 220 -4.31 8.76 7.01
CA GLY A 220 -4.63 9.26 5.67
C GLY A 220 -4.78 8.17 4.60
N GLN A 221 -4.71 6.89 4.99
CA GLN A 221 -4.85 5.74 4.11
C GLN A 221 -6.32 5.37 3.86
N VAL A 222 -6.55 4.59 2.80
CA VAL A 222 -7.85 3.93 2.58
C VAL A 222 -8.14 3.00 3.75
N ILE A 223 -9.25 3.25 4.44
CA ILE A 223 -9.70 2.42 5.56
C ILE A 223 -10.67 1.38 5.02
N PRO A 224 -10.49 0.08 5.36
CA PRO A 224 -11.45 -0.95 4.99
C PRO A 224 -12.87 -0.63 5.49
N ALA A 225 -13.87 -1.19 4.82
CA ALA A 225 -15.28 -1.01 5.21
C ALA A 225 -15.52 -1.27 6.69
N GLU A 226 -16.59 -0.70 7.24
CA GLU A 226 -17.01 -1.02 8.60
C GLU A 226 -17.22 -2.53 8.79
N GLY A 227 -16.61 -3.10 9.84
CA GLY A 227 -16.66 -4.54 10.10
C GLY A 227 -15.75 -4.98 11.23
N VAL A 228 -15.76 -6.27 11.46
CA VAL A 228 -14.82 -6.98 12.34
C VAL A 228 -13.90 -7.83 11.47
N TYR A 229 -12.61 -7.79 11.79
CA TYR A 229 -11.55 -8.41 10.96
C TYR A 229 -10.58 -9.21 11.83
N ALA A 230 -9.96 -10.21 11.25
CA ALA A 230 -8.82 -10.90 11.81
C ALA A 230 -7.52 -10.36 11.17
N GLY A 231 -6.46 -10.25 11.96
CA GLY A 231 -5.17 -9.80 11.46
C GLY A 231 -4.07 -9.78 12.51
N PHE A 232 -2.95 -9.17 12.16
CA PHE A 232 -1.77 -9.07 13.02
C PHE A 232 -1.44 -7.61 13.31
N VAL A 233 -1.11 -7.31 14.57
CA VAL A 233 -0.65 -6.00 15.02
C VAL A 233 0.85 -6.01 15.25
N ARG A 234 1.52 -4.90 14.93
CA ARG A 234 2.85 -4.53 15.41
C ARG A 234 2.74 -3.25 16.20
N VAL A 235 3.51 -3.13 17.26
CA VAL A 235 3.58 -1.91 18.08
C VAL A 235 5.03 -1.49 18.20
N GLY A 236 5.31 -0.20 18.04
CA GLY A 236 6.66 0.39 18.11
C GLY A 236 6.62 1.84 18.54
N GLU A 237 7.77 2.41 18.86
CA GLU A 237 7.90 3.81 19.28
C GLU A 237 7.67 4.77 18.09
N THR A 238 8.05 4.33 16.89
CA THR A 238 7.96 5.12 15.65
C THR A 238 7.23 4.37 14.54
N GLU A 239 6.84 5.07 13.47
CA GLU A 239 6.31 4.46 12.26
C GLU A 239 7.32 3.49 11.62
N GLU A 240 8.61 3.83 11.65
CA GLU A 240 9.69 3.01 11.08
C GLU A 240 9.85 1.68 11.82
N ASP A 241 9.73 1.68 13.15
CA ASP A 241 9.81 0.46 13.96
C ASP A 241 8.73 -0.55 13.56
N VAL A 242 7.48 -0.10 13.40
CA VAL A 242 6.37 -1.00 13.04
C VAL A 242 6.41 -1.46 11.57
N LEU A 243 7.16 -0.77 10.70
CA LEU A 243 7.37 -1.19 9.33
C LEU A 243 8.45 -2.26 9.21
N GLY A 244 9.52 -2.15 10.03
CA GLY A 244 10.68 -3.04 10.02
C GLY A 244 10.56 -4.26 10.95
N SER A 245 9.61 -4.26 11.89
CA SER A 245 9.46 -5.36 12.85
C SER A 245 8.88 -6.63 12.21
N ASP A 246 9.44 -7.77 12.59
CA ASP A 246 8.89 -9.09 12.29
C ASP A 246 7.96 -9.58 13.43
N ASP A 247 7.99 -8.94 14.60
CA ASP A 247 7.15 -9.28 15.75
C ASP A 247 5.69 -8.92 15.47
N THR A 248 4.85 -9.93 15.37
CA THR A 248 3.44 -9.79 15.08
C THR A 248 2.57 -10.41 16.16
N ILE A 249 1.55 -9.68 16.60
CA ILE A 249 0.60 -10.11 17.62
C ILE A 249 -0.75 -10.38 16.96
N PRO A 250 -1.32 -11.58 17.08
CA PRO A 250 -2.65 -11.87 16.57
C PRO A 250 -3.70 -10.95 17.19
N ALA A 251 -4.63 -10.45 16.39
CA ALA A 251 -5.64 -9.50 16.87
C ALA A 251 -6.98 -9.62 16.12
N ALA A 252 -8.05 -9.23 16.79
CA ALA A 252 -9.35 -8.94 16.20
C ALA A 252 -9.54 -7.42 16.11
N TYR A 253 -9.94 -6.94 14.94
CA TYR A 253 -10.13 -5.51 14.68
C TYR A 253 -11.61 -5.16 14.61
N SER A 254 -11.95 -3.97 15.10
CA SER A 254 -13.24 -3.34 14.90
C SER A 254 -13.06 -2.01 14.17
N ILE A 255 -13.66 -1.88 12.99
CA ILE A 255 -13.77 -0.63 12.25
C ILE A 255 -15.24 -0.25 12.20
N GLY A 256 -15.61 0.90 12.75
CA GLY A 256 -16.99 1.34 12.70
C GLY A 256 -17.28 2.56 13.55
N GLN A 257 -18.46 3.16 13.31
CA GLN A 257 -18.96 4.23 14.16
C GLN A 257 -19.57 3.64 15.44
N ALA A 258 -19.40 4.33 16.56
CA ALA A 258 -19.95 3.92 17.86
C ALA A 258 -21.48 4.12 17.94
N ARG A 259 -22.22 3.57 16.99
CA ARG A 259 -23.67 3.78 16.81
C ARG A 259 -24.53 3.38 18.03
N THR A 260 -23.97 2.64 18.98
CA THR A 260 -24.64 2.28 20.23
C THR A 260 -24.83 3.49 21.17
N TYR A 261 -24.11 4.58 20.95
CA TYR A 261 -24.08 5.76 21.84
C TYR A 261 -24.45 7.08 21.16
N GLY A 262 -24.96 7.06 19.91
CA GLY A 262 -25.37 8.24 19.12
C GLY A 262 -24.97 8.14 17.66
N ASP A 263 -25.48 9.04 16.82
CA ASP A 263 -25.27 8.99 15.35
C ASP A 263 -24.10 9.86 14.86
N ASP A 264 -23.48 10.68 15.72
CA ASP A 264 -22.44 11.69 15.38
C ASP A 264 -21.02 11.33 15.89
N PHE A 265 -20.70 10.04 16.01
CA PHE A 265 -19.37 9.65 16.49
C PHE A 265 -18.38 9.42 15.33
N PRO A 266 -17.10 9.81 15.52
CA PRO A 266 -16.06 9.56 14.52
C PRO A 266 -15.89 8.05 14.32
N LEU A 267 -15.39 7.68 13.13
CA LEU A 267 -14.98 6.31 12.82
C LEU A 267 -13.89 5.87 13.80
N LEU A 268 -14.13 4.77 14.50
CA LEU A 268 -13.18 4.14 15.40
C LEU A 268 -12.44 3.03 14.67
N ILE A 269 -11.14 2.92 14.91
CA ILE A 269 -10.27 1.85 14.44
C ILE A 269 -9.64 1.24 15.69
N GLU A 270 -10.10 0.07 16.08
CA GLU A 270 -9.75 -0.57 17.34
C GLU A 270 -9.16 -1.96 17.08
N ALA A 271 -8.11 -2.33 17.83
CA ALA A 271 -7.51 -3.65 17.80
C ALA A 271 -7.53 -4.26 19.21
N HIS A 272 -8.16 -5.42 19.37
CA HIS A 272 -8.04 -6.27 20.54
C HIS A 272 -6.99 -7.34 20.28
N LEU A 273 -5.90 -7.31 21.07
CA LEU A 273 -4.84 -8.29 20.98
C LEU A 273 -5.31 -9.63 21.57
N LEU A 274 -5.11 -10.70 20.83
CA LEU A 274 -5.47 -12.05 21.26
C LEU A 274 -4.31 -12.62 22.10
N ASP A 275 -4.64 -13.04 23.34
CA ASP A 275 -3.70 -13.68 24.28
C ASP A 275 -2.55 -12.80 24.78
N GLU A 276 -2.54 -11.50 24.45
CA GLU A 276 -1.53 -10.55 24.89
C GLU A 276 -2.14 -9.24 25.40
N HIS A 277 -1.39 -8.54 26.23
CA HIS A 277 -1.75 -7.22 26.72
C HIS A 277 -0.53 -6.30 26.67
N ILE A 278 -0.70 -5.11 26.09
CA ILE A 278 0.35 -4.09 26.07
C ILE A 278 -0.10 -2.92 26.94
N ASP A 279 0.62 -2.71 28.03
CA ASP A 279 0.45 -1.53 28.88
C ASP A 279 1.18 -0.32 28.28
N ALA A 280 0.65 0.88 28.54
CA ALA A 280 1.28 2.15 28.14
C ALA A 280 1.61 2.29 26.65
N ALA A 281 0.69 1.86 25.77
CA ALA A 281 0.89 1.96 24.31
C ALA A 281 0.48 3.32 23.71
N VAL A 282 -0.21 4.19 24.46
CA VAL A 282 -0.65 5.50 23.96
C VAL A 282 0.56 6.39 23.61
N GLY A 283 0.52 7.01 22.44
CA GLY A 283 1.61 7.80 21.88
C GLY A 283 2.61 7.00 21.05
N LYS A 284 2.55 5.67 21.08
CA LYS A 284 3.31 4.79 20.18
C LYS A 284 2.58 4.63 18.85
N TYR A 285 3.22 3.95 17.92
CA TYR A 285 2.64 3.58 16.63
C TYR A 285 2.17 2.14 16.62
N MET A 286 1.13 1.85 15.85
CA MET A 286 0.77 0.48 15.49
C MET A 286 0.57 0.33 13.99
N ALA A 287 0.91 -0.87 13.50
CA ALA A 287 0.56 -1.34 12.17
C ALA A 287 -0.46 -2.47 12.30
N MET A 288 -1.54 -2.41 11.54
CA MET A 288 -2.61 -3.40 11.48
C MET A 288 -2.60 -4.07 10.12
N ASP A 289 -2.25 -5.35 10.05
CA ASP A 289 -2.26 -6.18 8.85
C ASP A 289 -3.58 -6.93 8.74
N PHE A 290 -4.38 -6.64 7.72
CA PHE A 290 -5.71 -7.23 7.51
C PHE A 290 -5.61 -8.56 6.76
N VAL A 291 -6.06 -9.64 7.40
CA VAL A 291 -6.04 -11.00 6.81
C VAL A 291 -7.40 -11.36 6.23
N GLU A 292 -8.48 -11.26 7.03
CA GLU A 292 -9.82 -11.68 6.62
C GLU A 292 -10.90 -10.84 7.33
N ARG A 293 -12.07 -10.69 6.71
CA ARG A 293 -13.24 -10.08 7.32
C ARG A 293 -14.10 -11.13 7.98
N ILE A 294 -14.33 -10.99 9.29
CA ILE A 294 -15.16 -11.91 10.08
C ILE A 294 -16.64 -11.63 9.84
N ARG A 295 -17.04 -10.35 9.93
CA ARG A 295 -18.45 -9.93 9.74
C ARG A 295 -18.60 -8.43 9.55
N ALA A 296 -19.79 -8.00 9.16
CA ALA A 296 -20.19 -6.59 9.19
C ALA A 296 -20.46 -6.11 10.65
N GLN A 297 -20.45 -4.79 10.85
CA GLN A 297 -20.87 -4.19 12.12
C GLN A 297 -22.39 -4.32 12.29
N HIS A 298 -22.83 -4.53 13.55
CA HIS A 298 -24.24 -4.46 13.92
C HIS A 298 -24.40 -3.89 15.33
N LYS A 299 -25.61 -3.43 15.65
CA LYS A 299 -25.96 -2.89 16.97
C LYS A 299 -26.35 -4.01 17.93
N PHE A 300 -25.94 -3.92 19.19
CA PHE A 300 -26.33 -4.83 20.28
C PHE A 300 -27.30 -4.12 21.23
N LYS A 301 -28.23 -4.87 21.77
CA LYS A 301 -29.22 -4.33 22.71
C LYS A 301 -28.66 -4.22 24.12
N THR A 302 -27.74 -5.11 24.48
CA THR A 302 -27.17 -5.18 25.84
C THR A 302 -25.64 -5.33 25.79
N PRO A 303 -24.93 -4.87 26.84
CA PRO A 303 -23.49 -5.10 26.99
C PRO A 303 -23.13 -6.59 27.02
N GLN A 304 -24.00 -7.44 27.52
CA GLN A 304 -23.80 -8.89 27.60
C GLN A 304 -23.83 -9.53 26.20
N GLU A 305 -24.77 -9.12 25.36
CA GLU A 305 -24.79 -9.56 23.94
C GLU A 305 -23.54 -9.14 23.20
N LEU A 306 -23.08 -7.89 23.40
CA LEU A 306 -21.84 -7.38 22.82
C LEU A 306 -20.63 -8.19 23.29
N SER A 307 -20.49 -8.43 24.60
CA SER A 307 -19.38 -9.20 25.17
C SER A 307 -19.34 -10.63 24.62
N LYS A 308 -20.48 -11.30 24.53
CA LYS A 308 -20.60 -12.65 23.97
C LYS A 308 -20.19 -12.68 22.47
N GLN A 309 -20.60 -11.67 21.72
CA GLN A 309 -20.23 -11.59 20.31
C GLN A 309 -18.72 -11.34 20.13
N ILE A 310 -18.12 -10.44 20.93
CA ILE A 310 -16.66 -10.19 20.88
C ILE A 310 -15.88 -11.48 21.18
N ALA A 311 -16.31 -12.24 22.19
CA ALA A 311 -15.68 -13.54 22.50
C ALA A 311 -15.74 -14.51 21.29
N GLY A 312 -16.91 -14.56 20.62
CA GLY A 312 -17.07 -15.36 19.39
C GLY A 312 -16.17 -14.86 18.25
N ASP A 313 -16.10 -13.55 18.03
CA ASP A 313 -15.23 -12.94 17.01
C ASP A 313 -13.75 -13.24 17.28
N CYS A 314 -13.31 -13.19 18.55
CA CYS A 314 -11.94 -13.55 18.93
C CYS A 314 -11.63 -15.03 18.66
N ALA A 315 -12.57 -15.94 18.91
CA ALA A 315 -12.39 -17.35 18.59
C ALA A 315 -12.22 -17.59 17.08
N VAL A 316 -13.11 -16.97 16.27
CA VAL A 316 -13.02 -17.03 14.80
C VAL A 316 -11.72 -16.41 14.30
N ALA A 317 -11.30 -15.26 14.87
CA ALA A 317 -10.03 -14.65 14.51
C ALA A 317 -8.84 -15.59 14.76
N LYS A 318 -8.80 -16.29 15.89
CA LYS A 318 -7.75 -17.28 16.21
C LYS A 318 -7.68 -18.40 15.17
N GLU A 319 -8.83 -18.95 14.79
CA GLU A 319 -8.89 -20.02 13.76
C GLU A 319 -8.36 -19.51 12.40
N ILE A 320 -8.79 -18.32 11.95
CA ILE A 320 -8.33 -17.72 10.70
C ILE A 320 -6.81 -17.51 10.71
N LEU A 321 -6.29 -16.95 11.82
CA LEU A 321 -4.89 -16.57 11.91
C LEU A 321 -3.95 -17.77 12.05
N ALA A 322 -4.37 -18.84 12.75
CA ALA A 322 -3.63 -20.10 12.79
C ALA A 322 -3.42 -20.67 11.38
N CYS A 323 -4.47 -20.72 10.57
CA CYS A 323 -4.36 -21.17 9.17
C CYS A 323 -3.48 -20.23 8.30
N ALA A 324 -3.38 -18.96 8.65
CA ALA A 324 -2.60 -17.98 7.86
C ALA A 324 -1.09 -18.06 8.21
N ASP A 325 -0.72 -18.41 9.43
CA ASP A 325 0.68 -18.60 9.84
C ASP A 325 1.28 -19.85 9.21
N ASP A 326 0.55 -20.97 9.15
CA ASP A 326 0.97 -22.18 8.46
C ASP A 326 1.33 -21.93 6.97
N GLN A 327 0.77 -20.88 6.35
CA GLN A 327 1.09 -20.49 4.97
C GLN A 327 2.33 -19.57 4.84
N LYS A 328 2.86 -19.01 5.95
CA LYS A 328 4.11 -18.23 5.92
C LYS A 328 5.35 -19.13 5.82
N ASP A 329 5.30 -20.33 6.36
CA ASP A 329 6.39 -21.31 6.31
C ASP A 329 6.59 -21.93 4.91
N LEU A 330 5.76 -21.55 3.92
CA LEU A 330 5.82 -22.00 2.53
C LEU A 330 6.31 -20.93 1.54
N ARG A 331 6.91 -19.79 2.01
CA ARG A 331 7.42 -18.71 1.14
C ARG A 331 8.89 -18.41 1.34
#